data_a0fbba92fd06726cb79941b78a3e19b6
#
_entry.id   a0fbba92fd06726cb79941b78a3e19b6
#
_cell.length_a   1.000
_cell.length_b   1.000
_cell.length_c   1.000
_cell.angle_alpha   90.00
_cell.angle_beta   90.00
_cell.angle_gamma   90.00
#
_symmetry.space_group_name_H-M   'P 1'
#
loop_
_entity.id
_entity.type
_entity.pdbx_description
1 polymer ?
#
loop_
_entity_poly.entity_id
_entity_poly.type
_entity_poly.pdbx_seq_one_letter_code
_entity_poly.pdbx_strand_id
1 'polypeptide(L)'
;FGYDKVLPMNTGAEAVETALKLCRKWAYEVKKLPKDTAEIVVCRNNFHGRTTTIVSFSIDPDAYNNYGPFTPGFVVIPYNDAEALAKVLDEHPHVAGFLVEPIQGEAGAYVPDEGYLKKCYDLCRAHNVLFIADEVQTGIARTGKLLACDYENVHPDILILGKALSGGALSLIHI
;
A
#
# COMPACT_ATOMS: atom_id res chain seq x y z
N PHE A 1 17.04 -3.61 -6.62
CA PHE A 1 15.95 -2.67 -6.34
C PHE A 1 16.42 -1.30 -5.85
N GLY A 2 17.70 -1.13 -5.46
CA GLY A 2 18.26 0.16 -5.05
C GLY A 2 17.86 0.64 -3.64
N TYR A 3 17.39 -0.24 -2.77
CA TYR A 3 17.06 0.09 -1.38
C TYR A 3 18.22 -0.21 -0.43
N ASP A 4 18.42 0.64 0.58
CA ASP A 4 19.49 0.47 1.57
C ASP A 4 19.19 -0.62 2.60
N LYS A 5 17.92 -0.96 2.79
CA LYS A 5 17.47 -1.90 3.84
C LYS A 5 16.46 -2.89 3.31
N VAL A 6 16.55 -4.11 3.81
CA VAL A 6 15.56 -5.16 3.60
C VAL A 6 15.17 -5.78 4.94
N LEU A 7 13.88 -6.06 5.09
CA LEU A 7 13.34 -6.75 6.26
C LEU A 7 12.56 -7.98 5.80
N PRO A 8 13.13 -9.20 5.93
CA PRO A 8 12.45 -10.42 5.55
C PRO A 8 11.25 -10.72 6.45
N MET A 9 10.15 -11.17 5.82
CA MET A 9 8.91 -11.59 6.46
C MET A 9 8.49 -12.96 5.95
N ASN A 10 7.55 -13.61 6.65
CA ASN A 10 7.09 -14.94 6.25
C ASN A 10 5.98 -14.89 5.20
N THR A 11 5.17 -13.84 5.20
CA THR A 11 4.02 -13.68 4.30
C THR A 11 3.88 -12.26 3.78
N GLY A 12 3.15 -12.08 2.66
CA GLY A 12 2.80 -10.75 2.15
C GLY A 12 1.97 -9.93 3.16
N ALA A 13 1.05 -10.57 3.89
CA ALA A 13 0.27 -9.90 4.92
C ALA A 13 1.15 -9.37 6.07
N GLU A 14 2.13 -10.16 6.54
CA GLU A 14 3.10 -9.69 7.54
C GLU A 14 3.94 -8.52 7.02
N ALA A 15 4.31 -8.55 5.76
CA ALA A 15 5.06 -7.47 5.12
C ALA A 15 4.22 -6.19 5.05
N VAL A 16 2.94 -6.28 4.70
CA VAL A 16 1.99 -5.15 4.73
C VAL A 16 1.84 -4.62 6.15
N GLU A 17 1.56 -5.46 7.14
CA GLU A 17 1.46 -5.05 8.56
C GLU A 17 2.73 -4.34 9.02
N THR A 18 3.88 -4.83 8.61
CA THR A 18 5.17 -4.22 8.94
C THR A 18 5.35 -2.87 8.25
N ALA A 19 4.94 -2.74 7.00
CA ALA A 19 4.96 -1.46 6.28
C ALA A 19 4.06 -0.41 6.95
N LEU A 20 2.84 -0.80 7.36
CA LEU A 20 1.92 0.08 8.11
C LEU A 20 2.53 0.53 9.44
N LYS A 21 3.13 -0.39 10.19
CA LYS A 21 3.83 -0.08 11.45
C LYS A 21 5.02 0.85 11.23
N LEU A 22 5.83 0.57 10.20
CA LEU A 22 6.99 1.40 9.87
C LEU A 22 6.57 2.81 9.45
N CYS A 23 5.52 2.93 8.65
CA CYS A 23 4.93 4.21 8.26
C CYS A 23 4.49 5.01 9.49
N ARG A 24 3.76 4.41 10.43
CA ARG A 24 3.36 5.08 11.69
C ARG A 24 4.56 5.48 12.55
N LYS A 25 5.57 4.62 12.66
CA LYS A 25 6.79 4.93 13.40
C LYS A 25 7.51 6.13 12.78
N TRP A 26 7.68 6.14 11.46
CA TRP A 26 8.26 7.26 10.74
C TRP A 26 7.44 8.55 10.94
N ALA A 27 6.11 8.46 10.91
CA ALA A 27 5.23 9.59 11.14
C ALA A 27 5.49 10.27 12.49
N TYR A 28 5.69 9.50 13.55
CA TYR A 28 5.91 10.04 14.89
C TYR A 28 7.38 10.44 15.14
N GLU A 29 8.33 9.64 14.66
CA GLU A 29 9.75 9.87 14.95
C GLU A 29 10.42 10.85 13.98
N VAL A 30 9.99 10.90 12.72
CA VAL A 30 10.61 11.71 11.67
C VAL A 30 9.71 12.87 11.24
N LYS A 31 8.49 12.59 10.79
CA LYS A 31 7.52 13.64 10.37
C LYS A 31 7.01 14.48 11.56
N LYS A 32 7.16 13.95 12.82
CA LYS A 32 6.77 14.62 14.05
C LYS A 32 5.28 14.88 14.21
N LEU A 33 4.45 13.98 13.69
CA LEU A 33 3.01 14.04 13.93
C LEU A 33 2.70 13.82 15.42
N PRO A 34 1.58 14.37 15.92
CA PRO A 34 1.10 14.08 17.27
C PRO A 34 0.88 12.58 17.46
N LYS A 35 1.15 12.10 18.68
CA LYS A 35 1.01 10.68 19.01
C LYS A 35 -0.41 10.17 18.69
N ASP A 36 -0.48 8.97 18.11
CA ASP A 36 -1.72 8.24 17.81
C ASP A 36 -2.65 8.92 16.79
N THR A 37 -2.15 9.89 15.99
CA THR A 37 -2.93 10.60 14.96
C THR A 37 -2.62 10.21 13.52
N ALA A 38 -1.57 9.41 13.28
CA ALA A 38 -1.14 9.08 11.92
C ALA A 38 -2.22 8.34 11.14
N GLU A 39 -2.52 8.84 9.94
CA GLU A 39 -3.46 8.25 8.99
C GLU A 39 -2.70 7.67 7.79
N ILE A 40 -3.25 6.61 7.21
CA ILE A 40 -2.74 5.99 5.99
C ILE A 40 -3.87 5.94 4.97
N VAL A 41 -3.62 6.49 3.79
CA VAL A 41 -4.59 6.44 2.68
C VAL A 41 -4.46 5.10 1.97
N VAL A 42 -5.59 4.49 1.65
CA VAL A 42 -5.70 3.23 0.91
C VAL A 42 -6.76 3.35 -0.19
N CYS A 43 -6.69 2.50 -1.19
CA CYS A 43 -7.67 2.50 -2.28
C CYS A 43 -8.86 1.57 -2.01
N ARG A 44 -10.02 1.87 -2.57
CA ARG A 44 -11.15 0.94 -2.63
C ARG A 44 -10.77 -0.32 -3.38
N ASN A 45 -11.44 -1.43 -3.09
CA ASN A 45 -11.24 -2.74 -3.70
C ASN A 45 -9.80 -3.28 -3.58
N ASN A 46 -9.06 -2.78 -2.58
CA ASN A 46 -7.71 -3.26 -2.30
C ASN A 46 -7.72 -4.71 -1.78
N PHE A 47 -6.59 -5.38 -1.98
CA PHE A 47 -6.30 -6.65 -1.32
C PHE A 47 -4.86 -6.67 -0.81
N HIS A 48 -4.69 -6.49 0.50
CA HIS A 48 -3.39 -6.47 1.16
C HIS A 48 -3.19 -7.63 2.15
N GLY A 49 -4.15 -8.54 2.22
CA GLY A 49 -4.17 -9.67 3.15
C GLY A 49 -5.47 -9.74 3.94
N ARG A 50 -5.49 -10.58 5.00
CA ARG A 50 -6.68 -10.88 5.79
C ARG A 50 -6.47 -10.76 7.30
N THR A 51 -5.48 -9.99 7.74
CA THR A 51 -5.26 -9.72 9.16
C THR A 51 -6.30 -8.71 9.70
N THR A 52 -6.48 -8.66 11.01
CA THR A 52 -7.46 -7.77 11.65
C THR A 52 -7.22 -6.29 11.35
N THR A 53 -5.96 -5.86 11.17
CA THR A 53 -5.67 -4.49 10.75
C THR A 53 -6.03 -4.28 9.28
N ILE A 54 -5.65 -5.21 8.40
CA ILE A 54 -5.87 -5.08 6.96
C ILE A 54 -7.36 -5.09 6.62
N VAL A 55 -8.16 -5.96 7.24
CA VAL A 55 -9.61 -5.97 7.00
C VAL A 55 -10.30 -4.69 7.48
N SER A 56 -9.66 -3.92 8.37
CA SER A 56 -10.23 -2.65 8.87
C SER A 56 -10.40 -1.59 7.77
N PHE A 57 -9.70 -1.71 6.66
CA PHE A 57 -9.84 -0.81 5.51
C PHE A 57 -10.32 -1.53 4.23
N SER A 58 -10.81 -2.76 4.36
CA SER A 58 -11.52 -3.44 3.28
C SER A 58 -12.92 -2.87 3.12
N ILE A 59 -13.43 -2.88 1.90
CA ILE A 59 -14.84 -2.60 1.59
C ILE A 59 -15.59 -3.84 1.10
N ASP A 60 -14.90 -4.98 1.03
CA ASP A 60 -15.49 -6.27 0.68
C ASP A 60 -16.33 -6.78 1.86
N PRO A 61 -17.65 -6.94 1.70
CA PRO A 61 -18.52 -7.42 2.78
C PRO A 61 -18.07 -8.76 3.37
N ASP A 62 -17.54 -9.67 2.56
CA ASP A 62 -17.10 -10.99 3.00
C ASP A 62 -15.81 -10.92 3.83
N ALA A 63 -14.97 -9.91 3.59
CA ALA A 63 -13.75 -9.68 4.35
C ALA A 63 -13.96 -8.76 5.57
N TYR A 64 -15.01 -7.93 5.57
CA TYR A 64 -15.22 -6.86 6.55
C TYR A 64 -16.29 -7.20 7.59
N ASN A 65 -17.44 -7.77 7.19
CA ASN A 65 -18.57 -7.94 8.07
C ASN A 65 -18.28 -8.90 9.24
N ASN A 66 -18.63 -8.47 10.45
CA ASN A 66 -18.53 -9.25 11.70
C ASN A 66 -17.09 -9.55 12.17
N TYR A 67 -16.08 -8.84 11.65
CA TYR A 67 -14.67 -9.00 12.05
C TYR A 67 -14.14 -7.84 12.90
N GLY A 68 -15.00 -6.88 13.29
CA GLY A 68 -14.62 -5.80 14.22
C GLY A 68 -14.31 -6.30 15.64
N PRO A 69 -13.74 -5.43 16.52
CA PRO A 69 -13.49 -4.00 16.32
C PRO A 69 -12.37 -3.70 15.36
N PHE A 70 -12.54 -2.64 14.56
CA PHE A 70 -11.60 -2.27 13.51
C PHE A 70 -10.49 -1.35 13.99
N THR A 71 -9.30 -1.52 13.42
CA THR A 71 -8.15 -0.64 13.65
C THR A 71 -8.40 0.72 12.97
N PRO A 72 -8.32 1.84 13.70
CA PRO A 72 -8.51 3.18 13.14
C PRO A 72 -7.27 3.70 12.40
N GLY A 73 -7.43 4.88 11.76
CA GLY A 73 -6.33 5.60 11.11
C GLY A 73 -6.15 5.24 9.63
N PHE A 74 -7.24 4.89 8.95
CA PHE A 74 -7.24 4.65 7.51
C PHE A 74 -8.27 5.53 6.81
N VAL A 75 -7.86 6.10 5.66
CA VAL A 75 -8.72 6.88 4.78
C VAL A 75 -8.84 6.13 3.45
N VAL A 76 -10.05 5.78 3.06
CA VAL A 76 -10.31 4.99 1.84
C VAL A 76 -10.74 5.91 0.70
N ILE A 77 -10.00 5.89 -0.41
CA ILE A 77 -10.29 6.68 -1.62
C ILE A 77 -10.60 5.75 -2.82
N PRO A 78 -11.23 6.25 -3.89
CA PRO A 78 -11.33 5.49 -5.13
C PRO A 78 -9.94 5.13 -5.70
N TYR A 79 -9.82 3.94 -6.29
CA TYR A 79 -8.64 3.58 -7.06
C TYR A 79 -8.64 4.31 -8.41
N ASN A 80 -7.47 4.62 -8.96
CA ASN A 80 -7.30 5.36 -10.22
C ASN A 80 -7.85 6.80 -10.17
N ASP A 81 -7.87 7.41 -8.97
CA ASP A 81 -8.33 8.77 -8.74
C ASP A 81 -7.28 9.58 -7.95
N ALA A 82 -6.34 10.19 -8.68
CA ALA A 82 -5.29 10.99 -8.07
C ALA A 82 -5.82 12.33 -7.50
N GLU A 83 -6.96 12.83 -7.97
CA GLU A 83 -7.59 14.02 -7.43
C GLU A 83 -8.19 13.77 -6.05
N ALA A 84 -8.77 12.57 -5.85
CA ALA A 84 -9.22 12.15 -4.52
C ALA A 84 -8.05 12.06 -3.53
N LEU A 85 -6.87 11.57 -3.98
CA LEU A 85 -5.67 11.59 -3.15
C LEU A 85 -5.23 13.02 -2.82
N ALA A 86 -5.16 13.91 -3.82
CA ALA A 86 -4.77 15.30 -3.61
C ALA A 86 -5.67 15.97 -2.57
N LYS A 87 -6.98 15.81 -2.71
CA LYS A 87 -7.96 16.35 -1.77
C LYS A 87 -7.73 15.85 -0.34
N VAL A 88 -7.52 14.55 -0.16
CA VAL A 88 -7.26 13.99 1.16
C VAL A 88 -5.96 14.54 1.75
N LEU A 89 -4.90 14.67 0.95
CA LEU A 89 -3.62 15.21 1.42
C LEU A 89 -3.73 16.69 1.85
N ASP A 90 -4.60 17.47 1.21
CA ASP A 90 -4.87 18.85 1.60
C ASP A 90 -5.74 18.97 2.87
N GLU A 91 -6.73 18.09 3.02
CA GLU A 91 -7.71 18.14 4.12
C GLU A 91 -7.24 17.41 5.38
N HIS A 92 -6.33 16.42 5.27
CA HIS A 92 -5.88 15.55 6.33
C HIS A 92 -4.38 15.76 6.67
N PRO A 93 -4.04 16.67 7.55
CA PRO A 93 -2.63 17.02 7.86
C PRO A 93 -1.85 15.89 8.53
N HIS A 94 -2.52 14.85 9.01
CA HIS A 94 -1.91 13.70 9.68
C HIS A 94 -1.67 12.50 8.78
N VAL A 95 -1.92 12.61 7.48
CA VAL A 95 -1.59 11.54 6.54
C VAL A 95 -0.07 11.31 6.52
N ALA A 96 0.32 10.07 6.78
CA ALA A 96 1.71 9.64 6.84
C ALA A 96 2.12 8.79 5.63
N GLY A 97 1.18 8.03 5.05
CA GLY A 97 1.46 7.14 3.94
C GLY A 97 0.27 6.95 3.02
N PHE A 98 0.57 6.57 1.78
CA PHE A 98 -0.38 6.08 0.79
C PHE A 98 0.04 4.67 0.40
N LEU A 99 -0.80 3.68 0.71
CA LEU A 99 -0.61 2.28 0.37
C LEU A 99 -1.44 1.94 -0.86
N VAL A 100 -0.77 1.45 -1.90
CA VAL A 100 -1.42 1.17 -3.19
C VAL A 100 -0.85 -0.09 -3.84
N GLU A 101 -1.71 -0.87 -4.50
CA GLU A 101 -1.33 -1.88 -5.48
C GLU A 101 -1.13 -1.19 -6.82
N PRO A 102 0.04 -1.31 -7.49
CA PRO A 102 0.23 -0.73 -8.82
C PRO A 102 -0.79 -1.22 -9.86
N ILE A 103 -1.24 -2.45 -9.70
CA ILE A 103 -2.37 -3.06 -10.43
C ILE A 103 -3.17 -3.83 -9.38
N GLN A 104 -4.47 -3.57 -9.27
CA GLN A 104 -5.31 -4.33 -8.35
C GLN A 104 -5.64 -5.70 -8.95
N GLY A 105 -5.04 -6.75 -8.40
CA GLY A 105 -5.17 -8.10 -8.92
C GLY A 105 -6.46 -8.78 -8.50
N GLU A 106 -6.72 -8.87 -7.20
CA GLU A 106 -7.89 -9.59 -6.64
C GLU A 106 -9.22 -8.92 -7.00
N ALA A 107 -9.24 -7.62 -7.23
CA ALA A 107 -10.42 -6.88 -7.65
C ALA A 107 -10.84 -7.16 -9.10
N GLY A 108 -10.01 -7.86 -9.90
CA GLY A 108 -10.31 -8.19 -11.29
C GLY A 108 -9.25 -7.73 -12.30
N ALA A 109 -7.99 -7.61 -11.87
CA ALA A 109 -6.86 -7.14 -12.66
C ALA A 109 -7.08 -5.73 -13.25
N TYR A 110 -7.42 -4.78 -12.38
CA TYR A 110 -7.56 -3.38 -12.78
C TYR A 110 -6.21 -2.70 -12.94
N VAL A 111 -5.88 -2.36 -14.18
CA VAL A 111 -4.72 -1.54 -14.54
C VAL A 111 -5.16 -0.08 -14.49
N PRO A 112 -4.46 0.80 -13.78
CA PRO A 112 -4.81 2.21 -13.73
C PRO A 112 -4.47 2.91 -15.04
N ASP A 113 -5.01 4.12 -15.23
CA ASP A 113 -4.66 4.96 -16.36
C ASP A 113 -3.18 5.35 -16.33
N GLU A 114 -2.61 5.57 -17.52
CA GLU A 114 -1.22 6.00 -17.66
C GLU A 114 -0.96 7.31 -16.87
N GLY A 115 0.12 7.31 -16.09
CA GLY A 115 0.50 8.45 -15.25
C GLY A 115 -0.16 8.51 -13.88
N TYR A 116 -1.07 7.60 -13.56
CA TYR A 116 -1.75 7.58 -12.25
C TYR A 116 -0.77 7.39 -11.09
N LEU A 117 0.07 6.35 -11.16
CA LEU A 117 1.03 6.07 -10.08
C LEU A 117 2.05 7.19 -9.93
N LYS A 118 2.54 7.72 -11.05
CA LYS A 118 3.48 8.85 -11.04
C LYS A 118 2.87 10.08 -10.40
N LYS A 119 1.64 10.42 -10.74
CA LYS A 119 0.92 11.55 -10.16
C LYS A 119 0.71 11.37 -8.66
N CYS A 120 0.29 10.17 -8.21
CA CYS A 120 0.15 9.86 -6.79
C CYS A 120 1.50 9.94 -6.05
N TYR A 121 2.57 9.43 -6.66
CA TYR A 121 3.91 9.52 -6.10
C TYR A 121 4.36 10.98 -5.92
N ASP A 122 4.17 11.81 -6.93
CA ASP A 122 4.55 13.23 -6.88
C ASP A 122 3.74 13.99 -5.82
N LEU A 123 2.45 13.70 -5.68
CA LEU A 123 1.60 14.24 -4.61
C LEU A 123 2.12 13.83 -3.22
N CYS A 124 2.44 12.55 -3.02
CA CYS A 124 3.01 12.08 -1.77
C CYS A 124 4.33 12.80 -1.43
N ARG A 125 5.21 12.97 -2.41
CA ARG A 125 6.47 13.71 -2.23
C ARG A 125 6.25 15.17 -1.85
N ALA A 126 5.31 15.85 -2.50
CA ALA A 126 4.98 17.25 -2.23
C ALA A 126 4.45 17.46 -0.80
N HIS A 127 3.71 16.47 -0.24
CA HIS A 127 3.10 16.54 1.09
C HIS A 127 3.94 15.84 2.19
N ASN A 128 5.16 15.38 1.88
CA ASN A 128 5.98 14.60 2.81
C ASN A 128 5.21 13.38 3.36
N VAL A 129 4.67 12.56 2.46
CA VAL A 129 3.91 11.33 2.73
C VAL A 129 4.65 10.17 2.08
N LEU A 130 4.78 9.04 2.78
CA LEU A 130 5.43 7.85 2.23
C LEU A 130 4.56 7.20 1.16
N PHE A 131 5.15 6.95 -0.01
CA PHE A 131 4.52 6.13 -1.05
C PHE A 131 4.89 4.66 -0.82
N ILE A 132 3.88 3.83 -0.53
CA ILE A 132 4.04 2.41 -0.19
C ILE A 132 3.43 1.59 -1.32
N ALA A 133 4.25 0.88 -2.09
CA ALA A 133 3.77 0.02 -3.17
C ALA A 133 3.67 -1.43 -2.69
N ASP A 134 2.48 -1.99 -2.77
CA ASP A 134 2.25 -3.41 -2.61
C ASP A 134 2.43 -4.13 -3.96
N GLU A 135 3.63 -4.59 -4.19
CA GLU A 135 4.03 -5.36 -5.37
C GLU A 135 4.06 -6.88 -5.10
N VAL A 136 3.36 -7.34 -4.07
CA VAL A 136 3.29 -8.77 -3.73
C VAL A 136 2.77 -9.59 -4.91
N GLN A 137 1.80 -9.06 -5.65
CA GLN A 137 1.23 -9.75 -6.82
C GLN A 137 1.86 -9.30 -8.14
N THR A 138 2.21 -8.04 -8.27
CA THR A 138 2.65 -7.43 -9.53
C THR A 138 4.16 -7.47 -9.74
N GLY A 139 4.95 -7.60 -8.67
CA GLY A 139 6.40 -7.56 -8.72
C GLY A 139 7.06 -8.82 -9.27
N ILE A 140 8.38 -8.77 -9.35
CA ILE A 140 9.25 -9.89 -9.81
C ILE A 140 8.85 -10.35 -11.20
N ALA A 141 8.85 -9.41 -12.15
CA ALA A 141 8.61 -9.62 -13.57
C ALA A 141 7.21 -10.17 -13.95
N ARG A 142 6.24 -10.16 -13.01
CA ARG A 142 4.88 -10.63 -13.30
C ARG A 142 4.22 -9.87 -14.45
N THR A 143 4.49 -8.58 -14.58
CA THR A 143 3.89 -7.67 -15.56
C THR A 143 4.79 -7.40 -16.77
N GLY A 144 5.99 -8.02 -16.84
CA GLY A 144 6.96 -7.83 -17.92
C GLY A 144 8.13 -6.89 -17.57
N LYS A 145 7.99 -6.04 -16.54
CA LYS A 145 9.10 -5.33 -15.90
C LYS A 145 9.39 -5.91 -14.53
N LEU A 146 10.53 -5.59 -13.94
CA LEU A 146 10.91 -6.10 -12.62
C LEU A 146 9.85 -5.73 -11.57
N LEU A 147 9.38 -4.49 -11.60
CA LEU A 147 8.27 -3.98 -10.81
C LEU A 147 7.21 -3.35 -11.73
N ALA A 148 5.95 -3.36 -11.33
CA ALA A 148 4.92 -2.63 -12.06
C ALA A 148 5.12 -1.10 -11.94
N CYS A 149 5.66 -0.63 -10.84
CA CYS A 149 6.07 0.77 -10.66
C CYS A 149 7.08 1.26 -11.69
N ASP A 150 7.89 0.35 -12.30
CA ASP A 150 8.89 0.70 -13.31
C ASP A 150 8.28 1.22 -14.61
N TYR A 151 7.00 0.93 -14.88
CA TYR A 151 6.31 1.45 -16.07
C TYR A 151 6.22 2.98 -16.07
N GLU A 152 6.09 3.57 -14.89
CA GLU A 152 5.96 5.02 -14.70
C GLU A 152 7.18 5.66 -14.02
N ASN A 153 8.30 4.92 -13.92
CA ASN A 153 9.51 5.39 -13.24
C ASN A 153 9.24 5.86 -11.78
N VAL A 154 8.37 5.15 -11.07
CA VAL A 154 8.07 5.39 -9.66
C VAL A 154 9.00 4.53 -8.81
N HIS A 155 9.68 5.17 -7.84
CA HIS A 155 10.51 4.49 -6.85
C HIS A 155 9.86 4.64 -5.46
N PRO A 156 9.08 3.65 -5.00
CA PRO A 156 8.39 3.71 -3.70
C PRO A 156 9.34 3.95 -2.53
N ASP A 157 8.88 4.64 -1.48
CA ASP A 157 9.62 4.75 -0.22
C ASP A 157 9.65 3.40 0.53
N ILE A 158 8.56 2.64 0.43
CA ILE A 158 8.46 1.27 0.93
C ILE A 158 7.95 0.38 -0.19
N LEU A 159 8.72 -0.65 -0.51
CA LEU A 159 8.38 -1.66 -1.51
C LEU A 159 8.07 -2.98 -0.80
N ILE A 160 6.87 -3.52 -1.04
CA ILE A 160 6.44 -4.81 -0.49
C ILE A 160 6.50 -5.85 -1.60
N LEU A 161 7.20 -6.96 -1.36
CA LEU A 161 7.36 -8.05 -2.30
C LEU A 161 6.91 -9.38 -1.69
N GLY A 162 6.47 -10.30 -2.53
CA GLY A 162 6.03 -11.64 -2.11
C GLY A 162 5.80 -12.54 -3.32
N LYS A 163 4.94 -13.52 -3.18
CA LYS A 163 4.53 -14.48 -4.24
C LYS A 163 5.69 -14.93 -5.15
N ALA A 164 5.89 -14.28 -6.29
CA ALA A 164 6.90 -14.63 -7.27
C ALA A 164 8.36 -14.52 -6.77
N LEU A 165 8.60 -13.83 -5.64
CA LEU A 165 9.94 -13.68 -5.05
C LEU A 165 10.61 -15.03 -4.76
N SER A 166 9.85 -16.06 -4.42
CA SER A 166 10.35 -17.41 -4.15
C SER A 166 10.46 -18.30 -5.39
N GLY A 167 10.18 -17.79 -6.59
CA GLY A 167 10.12 -18.59 -7.80
C GLY A 167 9.02 -19.64 -7.80
N GLY A 168 8.00 -19.47 -6.95
CA GLY A 168 6.90 -20.43 -6.78
C GLY A 168 7.20 -21.56 -5.78
N ALA A 169 8.38 -21.57 -5.14
CA ALA A 169 8.75 -22.60 -4.16
C ALA A 169 8.03 -22.44 -2.81
N LEU A 170 7.65 -21.19 -2.47
CA LEU A 170 6.84 -20.89 -1.30
C LEU A 170 5.48 -20.38 -1.77
N SER A 171 4.41 -21.06 -1.37
CA SER A 171 3.07 -20.54 -1.55
C SER A 171 2.75 -19.57 -0.41
N LEU A 172 2.47 -18.34 -0.75
CA LEU A 172 1.95 -17.34 0.20
C LEU A 172 0.42 -17.30 0.16
N ILE A 173 -0.19 -18.29 -0.45
CA ILE A 173 -1.65 -18.44 -0.49
C ILE A 173 -2.01 -19.47 0.58
N HIS A 174 -2.70 -19.01 1.59
CA HIS A 174 -3.45 -19.90 2.45
C HIS A 174 -4.89 -19.93 1.94
N ILE A 175 -5.32 -21.13 1.57
CA ILE A 175 -6.71 -21.43 1.24
C ILE A 175 -7.48 -21.49 2.56
#